data_6047c12091a7ef77d9046ae037e4c419
#
_entry.id   6047c12091a7ef77d9046ae037e4c419
#
_cell.length_a   1.000
_cell.length_b   1.000
_cell.length_c   1.000
_cell.angle_alpha   90.00
_cell.angle_beta   90.00
_cell.angle_gamma   90.00
#
_symmetry.space_group_name_H-M   'P 1'
#
loop_
_entity.id
_entity.type
_entity.pdbx_description
1 polymer ?
#
loop_
_entity_poly.entity_id
_entity_poly.type
_entity_poly.pdbx_seq_one_letter_code
_entity_poly.pdbx_strand_id
1 'polypeptide(L)'
;YVARVVDREGSAQSIAAARALALAARTYVLNLGQPQGGCLQIDDSSHRQRVAPRPASLAARQASQDTADLVLLGSIGQYHHDQARPGVMAWTQAVSQAQAGWGFDAILRQAYPRASVASLTGHQGRQCEPLPLAQAWLDRQASRWRPHLQGLAGYTPPGQTQVCRLAMGLPHAQQGSRRLYVRGAQSLDERLTLAHEYLHLAFAGHPRGQQEAFVEGMARQLLGVD
;
A
#
# COMPACT_ATOMS: atom_id res chain seq x y z
N TYR A 1 9.12 -1.03 -7.82
CA TYR A 1 8.43 -2.28 -8.14
C TYR A 1 7.52 -2.12 -9.37
N VAL A 2 6.50 -1.25 -9.32
CA VAL A 2 5.47 -1.09 -10.37
C VAL A 2 6.06 -0.86 -11.76
N ALA A 3 7.05 0.02 -11.90
CA ALA A 3 7.71 0.26 -13.18
C ALA A 3 8.34 -1.01 -13.78
N ARG A 4 8.89 -1.90 -12.96
CA ARG A 4 9.48 -3.17 -13.40
C ARG A 4 8.40 -4.17 -13.86
N VAL A 5 7.21 -4.12 -13.24
CA VAL A 5 6.05 -4.90 -13.71
C VAL A 5 5.59 -4.38 -15.06
N VAL A 6 5.44 -3.06 -15.22
CA VAL A 6 5.06 -2.44 -16.50
C VAL A 6 6.03 -2.82 -17.62
N ASP A 7 7.33 -2.82 -17.35
CA ASP A 7 8.36 -3.22 -18.32
C ASP A 7 8.28 -4.69 -18.74
N ARG A 8 7.90 -5.57 -17.80
CA ARG A 8 7.88 -7.02 -18.03
C ARG A 8 6.58 -7.50 -18.62
N GLU A 9 5.46 -7.00 -18.11
CA GLU A 9 4.11 -7.46 -18.50
C GLU A 9 3.55 -6.68 -19.69
N GLY A 10 4.08 -5.47 -19.93
CA GLY A 10 3.77 -4.62 -21.06
C GLY A 10 5.04 -4.23 -21.79
N SER A 11 4.91 -3.56 -22.88
CA SER A 11 5.98 -2.75 -23.46
C SER A 11 5.55 -1.29 -23.28
N ALA A 12 6.37 -0.45 -22.66
CA ALA A 12 6.00 0.96 -22.42
C ALA A 12 5.94 1.80 -23.73
N GLN A 13 5.58 1.17 -24.85
CA GLN A 13 5.47 1.80 -26.18
C GLN A 13 4.31 2.80 -26.25
N SER A 14 3.26 2.60 -25.46
CA SER A 14 2.15 3.55 -25.34
C SER A 14 2.03 4.04 -23.90
N ILE A 15 2.25 5.33 -23.70
CA ILE A 15 2.24 5.93 -22.35
C ILE A 15 0.87 5.80 -21.67
N ALA A 16 -0.23 5.91 -22.40
CA ALA A 16 -1.57 5.76 -21.83
C ALA A 16 -1.85 4.32 -21.38
N ALA A 17 -1.49 3.32 -22.21
CA ALA A 17 -1.60 1.92 -21.82
C ALA A 17 -0.66 1.58 -20.66
N ALA A 18 0.58 2.09 -20.67
CA ALA A 18 1.54 1.89 -19.60
C ALA A 18 1.07 2.50 -18.25
N ARG A 19 0.43 3.67 -18.28
CA ARG A 19 -0.20 4.28 -17.09
C ARG A 19 -1.36 3.43 -16.57
N ALA A 20 -2.22 2.92 -17.46
CA ALA A 20 -3.31 2.03 -17.07
C ALA A 20 -2.77 0.74 -16.42
N LEU A 21 -1.74 0.13 -17.01
CA LEU A 21 -1.10 -1.06 -16.44
C LEU A 21 -0.40 -0.76 -15.11
N ALA A 22 0.27 0.39 -14.97
CA ALA A 22 0.93 0.77 -13.73
C ALA A 22 -0.07 0.88 -12.56
N LEU A 23 -1.24 1.46 -12.82
CA LEU A 23 -2.31 1.61 -11.85
C LEU A 23 -2.94 0.25 -11.51
N ALA A 24 -3.22 -0.59 -12.50
CA ALA A 24 -3.72 -1.95 -12.31
C ALA A 24 -2.71 -2.81 -11.51
N ALA A 25 -1.44 -2.80 -11.88
CA ALA A 25 -0.38 -3.55 -11.19
C ALA A 25 -0.18 -3.11 -9.74
N ARG A 26 -0.26 -1.80 -9.46
CA ARG A 26 -0.22 -1.27 -8.09
C ARG A 26 -1.43 -1.74 -7.29
N THR A 27 -2.63 -1.64 -7.85
CA THR A 27 -3.86 -2.11 -7.23
C THR A 27 -3.79 -3.60 -6.92
N TYR A 28 -3.27 -4.39 -7.86
CA TYR A 28 -3.11 -5.85 -7.70
C TYR A 28 -2.20 -6.20 -6.51
N VAL A 29 -1.01 -5.60 -6.43
CA VAL A 29 -0.08 -5.90 -5.33
C VAL A 29 -0.61 -5.41 -3.98
N LEU A 30 -1.33 -4.30 -3.94
CA LEU A 30 -1.93 -3.80 -2.72
C LEU A 30 -3.07 -4.68 -2.19
N ASN A 31 -3.75 -5.42 -3.07
CA ASN A 31 -4.83 -6.35 -2.69
C ASN A 31 -4.31 -7.76 -2.37
N LEU A 32 -3.31 -8.25 -3.09
CA LEU A 32 -2.88 -9.66 -3.05
C LEU A 32 -1.47 -9.88 -2.50
N GLY A 33 -0.70 -8.82 -2.29
CA GLY A 33 0.61 -8.88 -1.65
C GLY A 33 0.47 -9.27 -0.17
N GLN A 34 1.39 -10.12 0.29
CA GLN A 34 1.45 -10.54 1.69
C GLN A 34 2.34 -9.58 2.48
N PRO A 35 1.87 -9.01 3.59
CA PRO A 35 2.72 -8.17 4.45
C PRO A 35 3.88 -8.99 5.04
N GLN A 36 5.10 -8.50 4.87
CA GLN A 36 6.29 -9.07 5.50
C GLN A 36 7.34 -7.97 5.73
N GLY A 37 7.78 -7.80 6.96
CA GLY A 37 8.82 -6.85 7.32
C GLY A 37 8.57 -5.41 6.83
N GLY A 38 7.36 -4.88 7.00
CA GLY A 38 6.98 -3.54 6.53
C GLY A 38 6.82 -3.40 5.01
N CYS A 39 7.00 -4.48 4.24
CA CYS A 39 6.82 -4.51 2.79
C CYS A 39 5.69 -5.45 2.38
N LEU A 40 5.17 -5.28 1.16
CA LEU A 40 4.32 -6.28 0.52
C LEU A 40 5.17 -7.20 -0.34
N GLN A 41 5.07 -8.50 -0.09
CA GLN A 41 5.67 -9.52 -0.94
C GLN A 41 4.62 -10.10 -1.89
N ILE A 42 5.04 -10.36 -3.12
CA ILE A 42 4.26 -11.06 -4.13
C ILE A 42 5.22 -11.89 -4.99
N ASP A 43 4.77 -13.06 -5.44
CA ASP A 43 5.59 -13.93 -6.25
C ASP A 43 5.90 -13.33 -7.62
N ASP A 44 7.16 -13.38 -8.04
CA ASP A 44 7.60 -13.11 -9.41
C ASP A 44 7.32 -14.34 -10.29
N SER A 45 6.08 -14.45 -10.74
CA SER A 45 5.61 -15.60 -11.53
C SER A 45 4.51 -15.20 -12.52
N SER A 46 4.28 -16.08 -13.52
CA SER A 46 3.17 -15.92 -14.48
C SER A 46 1.77 -16.01 -13.84
N HIS A 47 1.68 -16.57 -12.63
CA HIS A 47 0.42 -16.66 -11.88
C HIS A 47 0.13 -15.42 -11.04
N ARG A 48 1.14 -14.56 -10.86
CA ARG A 48 1.04 -13.31 -10.08
C ARG A 48 1.45 -12.11 -10.90
N GLN A 49 2.66 -11.62 -10.71
CA GLN A 49 3.21 -10.50 -11.47
C GLN A 49 4.67 -10.76 -11.76
N ARG A 50 5.06 -10.74 -13.04
CA ARG A 50 6.46 -10.82 -13.43
C ARG A 50 7.11 -9.45 -13.37
N VAL A 51 8.38 -9.42 -13.00
CA VAL A 51 9.17 -8.19 -12.90
C VAL A 51 10.40 -8.22 -13.83
N ALA A 52 10.65 -7.12 -14.53
CA ALA A 52 11.86 -6.94 -15.30
C ALA A 52 13.10 -6.80 -14.39
N PRO A 53 14.32 -7.10 -14.88
CA PRO A 53 15.56 -6.74 -14.21
C PRO A 53 15.64 -5.25 -13.88
N ARG A 54 16.51 -4.86 -12.98
CA ARG A 54 16.80 -3.44 -12.70
C ARG A 54 17.85 -2.90 -13.64
N PRO A 55 17.77 -1.62 -14.01
CA PRO A 55 16.67 -0.68 -13.78
C PRO A 55 15.52 -0.91 -14.77
N ALA A 56 14.31 -0.47 -14.42
CA ALA A 56 13.21 -0.37 -15.38
C ALA A 56 13.48 0.73 -16.42
N SER A 57 12.84 0.62 -17.60
CA SER A 57 12.94 1.61 -18.66
C SER A 57 12.45 2.99 -18.21
N LEU A 58 12.91 4.05 -18.90
CA LEU A 58 12.48 5.42 -18.61
C LEU A 58 10.97 5.57 -18.77
N ALA A 59 10.38 5.01 -19.82
CA ALA A 59 8.97 5.09 -20.11
C ALA A 59 8.12 4.38 -19.03
N ALA A 60 8.53 3.19 -18.57
CA ALA A 60 7.87 2.48 -17.49
C ALA A 60 7.97 3.24 -16.14
N ARG A 61 9.13 3.84 -15.87
CA ARG A 61 9.29 4.70 -14.68
C ARG A 61 8.40 5.93 -14.75
N GLN A 62 8.32 6.60 -15.90
CA GLN A 62 7.44 7.74 -16.12
C GLN A 62 5.98 7.35 -15.91
N ALA A 63 5.49 6.27 -16.52
CA ALA A 63 4.12 5.79 -16.34
C ALA A 63 3.79 5.49 -14.87
N SER A 64 4.73 4.87 -14.14
CA SER A 64 4.58 4.59 -12.71
C SER A 64 4.56 5.86 -11.86
N GLN A 65 5.35 6.88 -12.20
CA GLN A 65 5.38 8.18 -11.52
C GLN A 65 4.13 8.99 -11.78
N ASP A 66 3.69 9.06 -13.04
CA ASP A 66 2.48 9.81 -13.44
C ASP A 66 1.20 9.29 -12.77
N THR A 67 1.22 8.03 -12.38
CA THR A 67 0.11 7.37 -11.67
C THR A 67 0.45 7.07 -10.21
N ALA A 68 1.53 7.66 -9.67
CA ALA A 68 1.88 7.49 -8.26
C ALA A 68 0.66 7.80 -7.40
N ASP A 69 0.44 7.02 -6.35
CA ASP A 69 -0.70 7.20 -5.45
C ASP A 69 -2.10 6.85 -6.04
N LEU A 70 -2.24 6.58 -7.33
CA LEU A 70 -3.52 6.18 -7.91
C LEU A 70 -3.74 4.67 -7.85
N VAL A 71 -4.96 4.27 -7.51
CA VAL A 71 -5.42 2.87 -7.41
C VAL A 71 -6.85 2.73 -7.91
N LEU A 72 -7.29 1.48 -8.13
CA LEU A 72 -8.68 1.14 -8.43
C LEU A 72 -9.40 0.74 -7.14
N LEU A 73 -10.44 1.46 -6.78
CA LEU A 73 -11.39 1.03 -5.73
C LEU A 73 -12.50 0.19 -6.37
N GLY A 74 -12.84 -0.92 -5.74
CA GLY A 74 -13.87 -1.85 -6.24
C GLY A 74 -13.35 -2.85 -7.27
N SER A 75 -12.03 -2.97 -7.43
CA SER A 75 -11.37 -4.01 -8.24
C SER A 75 -10.07 -4.45 -7.57
N ILE A 76 -9.65 -5.69 -7.86
CA ILE A 76 -8.32 -6.20 -7.47
C ILE A 76 -7.21 -5.79 -8.45
N GLY A 77 -7.55 -5.12 -9.56
CA GLY A 77 -6.57 -4.68 -10.55
C GLY A 77 -5.99 -5.83 -11.40
N GLN A 78 -6.77 -6.90 -11.63
CA GLN A 78 -6.30 -8.03 -12.42
C GLN A 78 -6.12 -7.64 -13.90
N TYR A 79 -5.05 -8.14 -14.51
CA TYR A 79 -4.77 -7.92 -15.95
C TYR A 79 -4.21 -9.19 -16.60
N HIS A 80 -4.29 -9.25 -17.92
CA HIS A 80 -3.78 -10.33 -18.75
C HIS A 80 -3.16 -9.77 -20.03
N HIS A 81 -2.31 -10.54 -20.71
CA HIS A 81 -1.68 -10.07 -21.93
C HIS A 81 -2.70 -9.83 -23.06
N ASP A 82 -3.58 -10.79 -23.34
CA ASP A 82 -4.48 -10.80 -24.49
C ASP A 82 -5.96 -11.13 -24.17
N GLN A 83 -6.28 -11.53 -22.95
CA GLN A 83 -7.64 -11.93 -22.58
C GLN A 83 -8.36 -10.81 -21.81
N ALA A 84 -9.25 -10.10 -22.52
CA ALA A 84 -10.16 -9.15 -21.90
C ALA A 84 -11.36 -9.87 -21.29
N ARG A 85 -11.68 -9.53 -20.03
CA ARG A 85 -12.89 -9.97 -19.33
C ARG A 85 -13.40 -8.82 -18.46
N PRO A 86 -14.69 -8.79 -18.09
CA PRO A 86 -15.16 -7.80 -17.12
C PRO A 86 -14.32 -7.86 -15.83
N GLY A 87 -13.67 -6.75 -15.47
CA GLY A 87 -12.78 -6.66 -14.32
C GLY A 87 -11.34 -7.16 -14.54
N VAL A 88 -10.96 -7.48 -15.78
CA VAL A 88 -9.61 -7.88 -16.19
C VAL A 88 -9.18 -7.08 -17.42
N MET A 89 -8.13 -6.29 -17.30
CA MET A 89 -7.58 -5.54 -18.43
C MET A 89 -6.75 -6.44 -19.32
N ALA A 90 -6.99 -6.41 -20.64
CA ALA A 90 -6.07 -7.00 -21.61
C ALA A 90 -5.07 -5.96 -22.09
N TRP A 91 -3.77 -6.29 -22.01
CA TRP A 91 -2.70 -5.39 -22.43
C TRP A 91 -2.79 -5.03 -23.93
N THR A 92 -2.98 -6.02 -24.79
CA THR A 92 -3.11 -5.80 -26.24
C THR A 92 -4.25 -4.87 -26.59
N GLN A 93 -5.39 -5.01 -25.89
CA GLN A 93 -6.54 -4.12 -26.06
C GLN A 93 -6.23 -2.70 -25.55
N ALA A 94 -5.60 -2.57 -24.39
CA ALA A 94 -5.22 -1.28 -23.85
C ALA A 94 -4.26 -0.51 -24.77
N VAL A 95 -3.32 -1.22 -25.42
CA VAL A 95 -2.42 -0.64 -26.44
C VAL A 95 -3.21 -0.15 -27.66
N SER A 96 -4.11 -0.98 -28.21
CA SER A 96 -4.95 -0.61 -29.35
C SER A 96 -5.81 0.62 -29.06
N GLN A 97 -6.41 0.68 -27.87
CA GLN A 97 -7.20 1.84 -27.41
C GLN A 97 -6.35 3.10 -27.28
N ALA A 98 -5.16 2.97 -26.71
CA ALA A 98 -4.24 4.09 -26.59
C ALA A 98 -3.76 4.61 -27.94
N GLN A 99 -3.55 3.72 -28.92
CA GLN A 99 -3.26 4.07 -30.31
C GLN A 99 -4.45 4.79 -31.00
N ALA A 100 -5.67 4.44 -30.58
CA ALA A 100 -6.88 5.14 -31.01
C ALA A 100 -7.14 6.45 -30.24
N GLY A 101 -6.18 6.94 -29.43
CA GLY A 101 -6.25 8.21 -28.73
C GLY A 101 -6.92 8.16 -27.35
N TRP A 102 -7.17 6.96 -26.80
CA TRP A 102 -7.78 6.85 -25.48
C TRP A 102 -6.78 7.21 -24.37
N GLY A 103 -7.23 8.00 -23.39
CA GLY A 103 -6.51 8.22 -22.16
C GLY A 103 -6.55 6.98 -21.24
N PHE A 104 -5.59 6.91 -20.30
CA PHE A 104 -5.53 5.76 -19.37
C PHE A 104 -6.79 5.59 -18.53
N ASP A 105 -7.47 6.68 -18.18
CA ASP A 105 -8.74 6.69 -17.43
C ASP A 105 -9.89 6.05 -18.20
N ALA A 106 -9.98 6.27 -19.52
CA ALA A 106 -10.96 5.64 -20.40
C ALA A 106 -10.69 4.14 -20.56
N ILE A 107 -9.41 3.76 -20.72
CA ILE A 107 -8.98 2.36 -20.76
C ILE A 107 -9.38 1.63 -19.48
N LEU A 108 -9.11 2.24 -18.32
CA LEU A 108 -9.45 1.64 -17.02
C LEU A 108 -10.95 1.55 -16.79
N ARG A 109 -11.74 2.56 -17.16
CA ARG A 109 -13.22 2.49 -17.05
C ARG A 109 -13.82 1.36 -17.87
N GLN A 110 -13.28 1.10 -19.06
CA GLN A 110 -13.74 -0.03 -19.87
C GLN A 110 -13.35 -1.37 -19.28
N ALA A 111 -12.10 -1.53 -18.84
CA ALA A 111 -11.61 -2.78 -18.27
C ALA A 111 -12.25 -3.10 -16.90
N TYR A 112 -12.51 -2.06 -16.10
CA TYR A 112 -13.02 -2.18 -14.73
C TYR A 112 -14.29 -1.34 -14.52
N PRO A 113 -15.42 -1.69 -15.14
CA PRO A 113 -16.61 -0.84 -15.19
C PRO A 113 -17.27 -0.59 -13.82
N ARG A 114 -16.93 -1.41 -12.82
CA ARG A 114 -17.42 -1.27 -11.42
C ARG A 114 -16.42 -0.60 -10.49
N ALA A 115 -15.24 -0.26 -11.00
CA ALA A 115 -14.20 0.38 -10.21
C ALA A 115 -14.13 1.89 -10.47
N SER A 116 -13.58 2.62 -9.53
CA SER A 116 -13.24 4.03 -9.67
C SER A 116 -11.75 4.24 -9.40
N VAL A 117 -11.15 5.19 -10.10
CA VAL A 117 -9.78 5.63 -9.80
C VAL A 117 -9.82 6.54 -8.57
N ALA A 118 -8.98 6.26 -7.60
CA ALA A 118 -8.85 7.04 -6.38
C ALA A 118 -7.39 7.23 -6.00
N SER A 119 -7.11 8.29 -5.27
CA SER A 119 -5.80 8.52 -4.66
C SER A 119 -5.71 7.77 -3.32
N LEU A 120 -4.63 7.06 -3.09
CA LEU A 120 -4.33 6.43 -1.79
C LEU A 120 -4.31 7.47 -0.67
N THR A 121 -3.63 8.60 -0.87
CA THR A 121 -3.54 9.68 0.12
C THR A 121 -4.88 10.38 0.32
N GLY A 122 -5.62 10.63 -0.76
CA GLY A 122 -6.95 11.26 -0.70
C GLY A 122 -8.01 10.38 -0.04
N HIS A 123 -7.89 9.06 -0.18
CA HIS A 123 -8.82 8.10 0.42
C HIS A 123 -8.53 7.88 1.90
N GLN A 124 -7.26 7.93 2.29
CA GLN A 124 -6.80 7.80 3.67
C GLN A 124 -7.14 9.02 4.54
N GLY A 125 -7.37 10.20 3.93
CA GLY A 125 -7.61 11.45 4.64
C GLY A 125 -9.05 11.74 5.03
N ARG A 126 -10.05 11.05 4.47
CA ARG A 126 -11.46 11.52 4.59
C ARG A 126 -12.33 10.80 5.61
N GLN A 127 -12.14 9.52 5.86
CA GLN A 127 -12.95 8.83 6.87
C GLN A 127 -12.14 7.72 7.56
N CYS A 128 -12.05 7.79 8.88
CA CYS A 128 -11.58 6.69 9.70
C CYS A 128 -12.77 5.75 9.94
N GLU A 129 -12.77 4.57 9.34
CA GLU A 129 -13.64 3.48 9.78
C GLU A 129 -13.01 2.87 11.03
N PRO A 130 -13.63 3.01 12.22
CA PRO A 130 -13.02 2.55 13.46
C PRO A 130 -12.85 1.03 13.50
N LEU A 131 -11.77 0.57 14.12
CA LEU A 131 -11.51 -0.83 14.46
C LEU A 131 -11.57 -1.04 15.99
N PRO A 132 -12.76 -1.24 16.59
CA PRO A 132 -12.93 -1.23 18.06
C PRO A 132 -12.07 -2.26 18.79
N LEU A 133 -11.91 -3.48 18.23
CA LEU A 133 -11.10 -4.53 18.85
C LEU A 133 -9.60 -4.20 18.83
N ALA A 134 -9.12 -3.65 17.70
CA ALA A 134 -7.75 -3.20 17.57
C ALA A 134 -7.46 -1.98 18.45
N GLN A 135 -8.42 -1.04 18.56
CA GLN A 135 -8.35 0.10 19.46
C GLN A 135 -8.22 -0.35 20.92
N ALA A 136 -9.11 -1.21 21.37
CA ALA A 136 -9.10 -1.70 22.75
C ALA A 136 -7.82 -2.50 23.07
N TRP A 137 -7.28 -3.21 22.09
CA TRP A 137 -5.99 -3.89 22.24
C TRP A 137 -4.85 -2.85 22.37
N LEU A 138 -4.80 -1.86 21.49
CA LEU A 138 -3.75 -0.83 21.52
C LEU A 138 -3.78 -0.04 22.85
N ASP A 139 -4.95 0.37 23.32
CA ASP A 139 -5.09 1.16 24.55
C ASP A 139 -4.52 0.40 25.76
N ARG A 140 -4.81 -0.92 25.85
CA ARG A 140 -4.23 -1.77 26.89
C ARG A 140 -2.72 -1.89 26.77
N GLN A 141 -2.20 -2.07 25.54
CA GLN A 141 -0.76 -2.22 25.32
C GLN A 141 0.00 -0.92 25.51
N ALA A 142 -0.50 0.19 24.99
CA ALA A 142 0.12 1.50 25.14
C ALA A 142 0.34 1.88 26.61
N SER A 143 -0.64 1.53 27.48
CA SER A 143 -0.51 1.72 28.92
C SER A 143 0.61 0.87 29.54
N ARG A 144 0.78 -0.38 29.07
CA ARG A 144 1.86 -1.28 29.50
C ARG A 144 3.22 -0.88 28.97
N TRP A 145 3.29 -0.36 27.74
CA TRP A 145 4.52 0.03 27.08
C TRP A 145 5.07 1.36 27.59
N ARG A 146 4.21 2.25 28.07
CA ARG A 146 4.59 3.59 28.55
C ARG A 146 5.78 3.59 29.50
N PRO A 147 5.85 2.77 30.59
CA PRO A 147 6.99 2.76 31.50
C PRO A 147 8.31 2.39 30.81
N HIS A 148 8.27 1.49 29.83
CA HIS A 148 9.45 1.08 29.06
C HIS A 148 9.90 2.14 28.05
N LEU A 149 8.96 2.90 27.48
CA LEU A 149 9.24 3.90 26.46
C LEU A 149 9.63 5.26 27.03
N GLN A 150 9.15 5.64 28.22
CA GLN A 150 9.39 6.95 28.83
C GLN A 150 10.86 7.28 29.05
N GLY A 151 11.73 6.27 29.24
CA GLY A 151 13.17 6.44 29.39
C GLY A 151 13.93 6.60 28.07
N LEU A 152 13.28 6.45 26.93
CA LEU A 152 13.92 6.49 25.63
C LEU A 152 13.94 7.91 25.06
N ALA A 153 15.11 8.31 24.54
CA ALA A 153 15.27 9.62 23.90
C ALA A 153 14.31 9.75 22.71
N GLY A 154 13.54 10.83 22.69
CA GLY A 154 12.60 11.14 21.62
C GLY A 154 11.20 10.56 21.78
N TYR A 155 10.95 9.76 22.81
CA TYR A 155 9.61 9.30 23.09
C TYR A 155 8.69 10.44 23.53
N THR A 156 7.56 10.55 22.90
CA THR A 156 6.47 11.46 23.28
C THR A 156 5.17 10.66 23.25
N PRO A 157 4.43 10.55 24.36
CA PRO A 157 3.13 9.88 24.34
C PRO A 157 2.25 10.47 23.24
N PRO A 158 1.73 9.68 22.28
CA PRO A 158 0.97 10.23 21.15
C PRO A 158 -0.41 10.77 21.55
N GLY A 159 -0.78 10.64 22.82
CA GLY A 159 -2.09 11.06 23.32
C GLY A 159 -3.21 10.14 22.81
N GLN A 160 -4.39 10.70 22.61
CA GLN A 160 -5.51 9.93 22.09
C GLN A 160 -5.27 9.58 20.62
N THR A 161 -5.10 8.29 20.36
CA THR A 161 -4.84 7.72 19.04
C THR A 161 -6.09 6.99 18.56
N GLN A 162 -6.43 7.10 17.28
CA GLN A 162 -7.55 6.41 16.67
C GLN A 162 -7.05 5.31 15.72
N VAL A 163 -7.53 4.08 15.92
CA VAL A 163 -7.22 2.95 15.03
C VAL A 163 -8.32 2.81 13.98
N CYS A 164 -7.91 2.94 12.73
CA CYS A 164 -8.78 2.96 11.56
C CYS A 164 -8.54 1.73 10.69
N ARG A 165 -9.59 1.23 10.04
CA ARG A 165 -9.50 0.16 9.06
C ARG A 165 -8.74 0.63 7.83
N LEU A 166 -7.70 -0.12 7.46
CA LEU A 166 -7.04 0.01 6.18
C LEU A 166 -7.76 -0.85 5.15
N ALA A 167 -8.48 -0.23 4.24
CA ALA A 167 -9.15 -0.95 3.17
C ALA A 167 -8.16 -1.47 2.12
N MET A 168 -7.08 -0.70 1.85
CA MET A 168 -6.09 -0.97 0.81
C MET A 168 -4.78 -0.25 1.13
N GLY A 169 -3.68 -0.75 0.61
CA GLY A 169 -2.36 -0.12 0.76
C GLY A 169 -1.53 -0.69 1.91
N LEU A 170 -0.45 -0.01 2.24
CA LEU A 170 0.41 -0.34 3.37
C LEU A 170 -0.16 0.24 4.67
N PRO A 171 -0.05 -0.48 5.79
CA PRO A 171 -0.27 0.10 7.11
C PRO A 171 0.57 1.37 7.28
N HIS A 172 0.02 2.35 7.95
CA HIS A 172 0.71 3.62 8.17
C HIS A 172 0.13 4.43 9.32
N ALA A 173 0.98 5.27 9.90
CA ALA A 173 0.64 6.25 10.91
C ALA A 173 0.44 7.63 10.27
N GLN A 174 -0.69 8.26 10.53
CA GLN A 174 -0.97 9.65 10.13
C GLN A 174 -0.75 10.58 11.32
N GLN A 175 0.43 11.21 11.38
CA GLN A 175 0.87 12.01 12.53
C GLN A 175 -0.08 13.18 12.84
N GLY A 176 -0.49 13.97 11.83
CA GLY A 176 -1.32 15.16 12.02
C GLY A 176 -2.69 14.89 12.64
N SER A 177 -3.31 13.74 12.34
CA SER A 177 -4.59 13.32 12.88
C SER A 177 -4.49 12.28 13.99
N ARG A 178 -3.29 11.80 14.32
CA ARG A 178 -3.02 10.71 15.29
C ARG A 178 -3.81 9.44 14.96
N ARG A 179 -3.88 9.08 13.68
CA ARG A 179 -4.60 7.90 13.20
C ARG A 179 -3.62 6.82 12.77
N LEU A 180 -3.98 5.58 13.05
CA LEU A 180 -3.26 4.38 12.65
C LEU A 180 -4.17 3.59 11.70
N TYR A 181 -3.71 3.39 10.48
CA TYR A 181 -4.45 2.63 9.48
C TYR A 181 -3.86 1.23 9.38
N VAL A 182 -4.62 0.23 9.85
CA VAL A 182 -4.21 -1.20 9.89
C VAL A 182 -5.37 -2.09 9.46
N ARG A 183 -5.07 -3.35 9.11
CA ARG A 183 -6.09 -4.31 8.71
C ARG A 183 -6.82 -4.94 9.89
N GLY A 184 -6.14 -5.12 11.02
CA GLY A 184 -6.67 -5.73 12.23
C GLY A 184 -5.66 -5.75 13.36
N ALA A 185 -5.95 -6.53 14.42
CA ALA A 185 -5.04 -6.86 15.52
C ALA A 185 -5.36 -8.25 16.10
N GLN A 186 -5.80 -9.19 15.25
CA GLN A 186 -6.18 -10.54 15.68
C GLN A 186 -4.98 -11.48 15.70
N SER A 187 -4.18 -11.48 14.63
CA SER A 187 -2.95 -12.26 14.54
C SER A 187 -1.76 -11.55 15.20
N LEU A 188 -0.67 -12.29 15.42
CA LEU A 188 0.58 -11.72 15.92
C LEU A 188 1.16 -10.69 14.95
N ASP A 189 1.14 -10.99 13.66
CA ASP A 189 1.64 -10.09 12.62
C ASP A 189 0.85 -8.78 12.55
N GLU A 190 -0.48 -8.84 12.68
CA GLU A 190 -1.32 -7.64 12.73
C GLU A 190 -1.05 -6.79 13.98
N ARG A 191 -0.78 -7.45 15.12
CA ARG A 191 -0.41 -6.77 16.37
C ARG A 191 0.97 -6.14 16.29
N LEU A 192 1.92 -6.84 15.65
CA LEU A 192 3.26 -6.31 15.39
C LEU A 192 3.17 -5.07 14.48
N THR A 193 2.38 -5.16 13.43
CA THR A 193 2.09 -4.02 12.54
C THR A 193 1.47 -2.85 13.30
N LEU A 194 0.47 -3.08 14.13
CA LEU A 194 -0.18 -2.01 14.90
C LEU A 194 0.78 -1.38 15.93
N ALA A 195 1.63 -2.18 16.57
CA ALA A 195 2.67 -1.69 17.49
C ALA A 195 3.71 -0.85 16.73
N HIS A 196 4.14 -1.30 15.54
CA HIS A 196 5.05 -0.60 14.65
C HIS A 196 4.49 0.79 14.28
N GLU A 197 3.27 0.87 13.80
CA GLU A 197 2.63 2.13 13.43
C GLU A 197 2.42 3.07 14.63
N TYR A 198 2.11 2.52 15.81
CA TYR A 198 2.03 3.31 17.04
C TYR A 198 3.38 3.94 17.40
N LEU A 199 4.48 3.22 17.23
CA LEU A 199 5.82 3.73 17.51
C LEU A 199 6.23 4.87 16.57
N HIS A 200 5.80 4.87 15.31
CA HIS A 200 5.97 6.01 14.43
C HIS A 200 5.30 7.28 14.97
N LEU A 201 4.15 7.17 15.63
CA LEU A 201 3.53 8.31 16.32
C LEU A 201 4.28 8.68 17.61
N ALA A 202 4.68 7.66 18.38
CA ALA A 202 5.34 7.86 19.67
C ALA A 202 6.73 8.49 19.55
N PHE A 203 7.40 8.32 18.42
CA PHE A 203 8.71 8.89 18.10
C PHE A 203 8.66 9.89 16.93
N ALA A 204 7.48 10.44 16.61
CA ALA A 204 7.29 11.31 15.44
C ALA A 204 8.22 12.54 15.40
N GLY A 205 8.56 13.09 16.56
CA GLY A 205 9.48 14.24 16.70
C GLY A 205 10.98 13.89 16.72
N HIS A 206 11.36 12.63 16.53
CA HIS A 206 12.74 12.18 16.65
C HIS A 206 13.21 11.42 15.39
N PRO A 207 14.47 11.62 14.92
CA PRO A 207 14.98 10.95 13.73
C PRO A 207 14.87 9.40 13.76
N ARG A 208 14.99 8.78 14.94
CA ARG A 208 14.81 7.33 15.10
C ARG A 208 13.39 6.84 14.74
N GLY A 209 12.38 7.68 14.95
CA GLY A 209 11.01 7.35 14.57
C GLY A 209 10.79 7.22 13.05
N GLN A 210 11.77 7.63 12.26
CA GLN A 210 11.77 7.46 10.79
C GLN A 210 12.66 6.29 10.35
N GLN A 211 13.31 5.59 11.28
CA GLN A 211 14.18 4.45 10.99
C GLN A 211 13.40 3.15 11.19
N GLU A 212 12.99 2.54 10.07
CA GLU A 212 12.20 1.29 10.06
C GLU A 212 12.82 0.19 10.94
N ALA A 213 14.16 0.01 10.87
CA ALA A 213 14.84 -1.01 11.67
C ALA A 213 14.72 -0.75 13.19
N PHE A 214 14.73 0.52 13.63
CA PHE A 214 14.53 0.87 15.04
C PHE A 214 13.10 0.60 15.47
N VAL A 215 12.12 1.03 14.67
CA VAL A 215 10.69 0.90 14.97
C VAL A 215 10.28 -0.58 14.99
N GLU A 216 10.72 -1.36 13.98
CA GLU A 216 10.48 -2.80 13.91
C GLU A 216 11.10 -3.56 15.09
N GLY A 217 12.37 -3.31 15.39
CA GLY A 217 13.04 -3.93 16.54
C GLY A 217 12.36 -3.61 17.87
N MET A 218 11.94 -2.37 18.06
CA MET A 218 11.20 -1.95 19.26
C MET A 218 9.82 -2.61 19.34
N ALA A 219 9.09 -2.70 18.22
CA ALA A 219 7.77 -3.37 18.17
C ALA A 219 7.88 -4.84 18.56
N ARG A 220 8.90 -5.54 18.06
CA ARG A 220 9.20 -6.94 18.43
C ARG A 220 9.52 -7.06 19.92
N GLN A 221 10.38 -6.22 20.43
CA GLN A 221 10.74 -6.20 21.87
C GLN A 221 9.51 -5.99 22.76
N LEU A 222 8.63 -5.03 22.42
CA LEU A 222 7.42 -4.74 23.20
C LEU A 222 6.41 -5.88 23.18
N LEU A 223 6.43 -6.72 22.14
CA LEU A 223 5.56 -7.90 22.03
C LEU A 223 6.24 -9.20 22.50
N GLY A 224 7.53 -9.15 22.88
CA GLY A 224 8.29 -10.34 23.29
C GLY A 224 8.48 -11.34 22.14
N VAL A 225 8.69 -10.84 20.93
CA VAL A 225 8.92 -11.64 19.72
C VAL A 225 10.34 -11.36 19.23
N ASP A 226 11.18 -12.39 19.24
CA ASP A 226 12.56 -12.34 18.71
C ASP A 226 12.62 -12.53 17.19
#